data_344204f70b57ce803806d04d69e3c743
#
_entry.id   344204f70b57ce803806d04d69e3c743
#
_cell.length_a   1.000
_cell.length_b   1.000
_cell.length_c   1.000
_cell.angle_alpha   90.00
_cell.angle_beta   90.00
_cell.angle_gamma   90.00
#
_symmetry.space_group_name_H-M   'P 1'
#
loop_
_entity.id
_entity.type
_entity.pdbx_description
1 polymer ?
#
loop_
_entity_poly.entity_id
_entity_poly.type
_entity_poly.pdbx_seq_one_letter_code
_entity_poly.pdbx_strand_id
1 'polypeptide(L)'
;MRVFFIISVFLSGLVTFGAIWIVHQMTANFNPDGSNPLWSNGNPGLFFMLWPMPFIFYFLFSMIFVFEKIHNTYKVNRRRFITGYTILFLALISFTLYRIIDFNRVAQPYFEYEIGYLNPYTNDLFFNVWTLLAALCIPAIVSFYLEGRKKSIIDARG
;
A
#
# COMPACT_ATOMS: atom_id res chain seq x y z
N MET A 1 -17.00 -18.75 -12.91
CA MET A 1 -15.64 -18.22 -12.66
C MET A 1 -15.57 -16.69 -12.56
N ARG A 2 -16.13 -15.89 -13.49
CA ARG A 2 -16.03 -14.41 -13.42
C ARG A 2 -16.66 -13.81 -12.16
N VAL A 3 -17.81 -14.30 -11.72
CA VAL A 3 -18.54 -13.79 -10.54
C VAL A 3 -17.74 -14.04 -9.28
N PHE A 4 -17.21 -15.24 -9.07
CA PHE A 4 -16.37 -15.57 -7.92
C PHE A 4 -15.11 -14.70 -7.85
N PHE A 5 -14.46 -14.42 -8.98
CA PHE A 5 -13.32 -13.53 -9.03
C PHE A 5 -13.69 -12.11 -8.59
N ILE A 6 -14.80 -11.56 -9.09
CA ILE A 6 -15.26 -10.22 -8.71
C ILE A 6 -15.57 -10.16 -7.21
N ILE A 7 -16.28 -11.14 -6.70
CA ILE A 7 -16.62 -11.21 -5.25
C ILE A 7 -15.34 -11.31 -4.41
N SER A 8 -14.39 -12.16 -4.77
CA SER A 8 -13.15 -12.33 -4.01
C SER A 8 -12.27 -11.08 -4.02
N VAL A 9 -12.18 -10.36 -5.15
CA VAL A 9 -11.49 -9.07 -5.24
C VAL A 9 -12.16 -8.02 -4.36
N PHE A 10 -13.50 -7.97 -4.39
CA PHE A 10 -14.26 -7.04 -3.57
C PHE A 10 -14.07 -7.32 -2.08
N LEU A 11 -14.18 -8.58 -1.65
CA LEU A 11 -13.99 -8.97 -0.25
C LEU A 11 -12.56 -8.70 0.23
N SER A 12 -11.55 -9.03 -0.57
CA SER A 12 -10.15 -8.74 -0.21
C SER A 12 -9.87 -7.24 -0.14
N GLY A 13 -10.51 -6.45 -1.02
CA GLY A 13 -10.50 -4.98 -0.94
C GLY A 13 -11.11 -4.48 0.36
N LEU A 14 -12.29 -4.97 0.75
CA LEU A 14 -12.93 -4.62 2.02
C LEU A 14 -12.04 -4.94 3.22
N VAL A 15 -11.41 -6.12 3.26
CA VAL A 15 -10.46 -6.49 4.31
C VAL A 15 -9.27 -5.53 4.34
N THR A 16 -8.72 -5.17 3.17
CA THR A 16 -7.60 -4.25 3.05
C THR A 16 -7.94 -2.85 3.60
N PHE A 17 -9.07 -2.29 3.20
CA PHE A 17 -9.51 -0.97 3.69
C PHE A 17 -9.91 -1.01 5.17
N GLY A 18 -10.55 -2.09 5.61
CA GLY A 18 -10.88 -2.31 7.03
C GLY A 18 -9.62 -2.38 7.89
N ALA A 19 -8.59 -3.08 7.43
CA ALA A 19 -7.31 -3.17 8.12
C ALA A 19 -6.62 -1.78 8.23
N ILE A 20 -6.59 -0.99 7.15
CA ILE A 20 -6.06 0.38 7.17
C ILE A 20 -6.80 1.23 8.20
N TRP A 21 -8.13 1.14 8.22
CA TRP A 21 -8.94 1.89 9.18
C TRP A 21 -8.65 1.48 10.63
N ILE A 22 -8.55 0.17 10.91
CA ILE A 22 -8.23 -0.35 12.24
C ILE A 22 -6.82 0.09 12.68
N VAL A 23 -5.82 -0.01 11.78
CA VAL A 23 -4.45 0.44 12.08
C VAL A 23 -4.43 1.93 12.42
N HIS A 24 -5.17 2.75 11.69
CA HIS A 24 -5.29 4.17 12.00
C HIS A 24 -5.89 4.40 13.40
N GLN A 25 -6.93 3.65 13.81
CA GLN A 25 -7.51 3.73 15.15
C GLN A 25 -6.57 3.22 16.24
N MET A 26 -5.67 2.29 15.90
CA MET A 26 -4.68 1.71 16.82
C MET A 26 -3.35 2.49 16.85
N THR A 27 -3.21 3.52 16.03
CA THR A 27 -2.04 4.40 16.05
C THR A 27 -2.21 5.43 17.16
N ALA A 28 -1.23 5.48 18.07
CA ALA A 28 -1.25 6.42 19.18
C ALA A 28 -0.91 7.84 18.73
N ASN A 29 -1.56 8.82 19.35
CA ASN A 29 -1.16 10.21 19.19
C ASN A 29 0.08 10.49 20.04
N PHE A 30 1.10 11.07 19.43
CA PHE A 30 2.29 11.51 20.14
C PHE A 30 2.04 12.89 20.76
N ASN A 31 2.27 13.03 22.09
CA ASN A 31 2.14 14.27 22.83
C ASN A 31 3.51 14.72 23.38
N PRO A 32 4.03 15.86 22.94
CA PRO A 32 5.31 16.39 23.42
C PRO A 32 5.33 16.77 24.91
N ASP A 33 4.16 16.88 25.56
CA ASP A 33 4.03 17.19 26.98
C ASP A 33 4.35 16.02 27.93
N GLY A 34 4.71 14.86 27.38
CA GLY A 34 5.03 13.64 28.14
C GLY A 34 3.85 12.78 28.53
N SER A 35 2.62 13.15 28.17
CA SER A 35 1.40 12.34 28.39
C SER A 35 1.25 11.19 27.40
N ASN A 36 2.38 10.60 26.98
CA ASN A 36 2.37 9.53 26.00
C ASN A 36 1.92 8.21 26.66
N PRO A 37 0.98 7.47 26.05
CA PRO A 37 0.57 6.20 26.61
C PRO A 37 1.73 5.21 26.59
N LEU A 38 2.04 4.64 27.77
CA LEU A 38 3.00 3.54 27.86
C LEU A 38 2.32 2.26 27.39
N TRP A 39 2.69 1.82 26.21
CA TRP A 39 2.23 0.54 25.66
C TRP A 39 3.03 -0.61 26.29
N SER A 40 2.63 -1.04 27.48
CA SER A 40 3.27 -2.17 28.20
C SER A 40 3.15 -3.49 27.43
N ASN A 41 2.17 -3.62 26.54
CA ASN A 41 1.87 -4.83 25.78
C ASN A 41 2.40 -4.81 24.32
N GLY A 42 3.37 -3.93 24.00
CA GLY A 42 3.95 -3.82 22.65
C GLY A 42 3.12 -2.96 21.70
N ASN A 43 3.22 -3.25 20.41
CA ASN A 43 2.55 -2.50 19.34
C ASN A 43 1.34 -3.30 18.79
N PRO A 44 0.10 -3.09 19.29
CA PRO A 44 -1.07 -3.82 18.82
C PRO A 44 -1.40 -3.53 17.35
N GLY A 45 -1.08 -2.35 16.83
CA GLY A 45 -1.29 -1.99 15.43
C GLY A 45 -0.50 -2.89 14.49
N LEU A 46 0.65 -3.39 14.91
CA LEU A 46 1.48 -4.31 14.11
C LEU A 46 0.75 -5.61 13.78
N PHE A 47 -0.03 -6.15 14.72
CA PHE A 47 -0.85 -7.34 14.46
C PHE A 47 -1.85 -7.08 13.33
N PHE A 48 -2.54 -5.93 13.37
CA PHE A 48 -3.52 -5.55 12.34
C PHE A 48 -2.88 -5.13 11.01
N MET A 49 -1.58 -4.87 10.97
CA MET A 49 -0.83 -4.72 9.72
C MET A 49 -0.46 -6.08 9.12
N LEU A 50 -0.05 -7.06 9.95
CA LEU A 50 0.47 -8.34 9.49
C LEU A 50 -0.63 -9.36 9.17
N TRP A 51 -1.66 -9.45 10.01
CA TRP A 51 -2.75 -10.43 9.84
C TRP A 51 -3.46 -10.34 8.48
N PRO A 52 -3.81 -9.16 7.92
CA PRO A 52 -4.51 -9.07 6.65
C PRO A 52 -3.60 -9.19 5.42
N MET A 53 -2.28 -9.36 5.60
CA MET A 53 -1.31 -9.41 4.48
C MET A 53 -1.69 -10.40 3.36
N PRO A 54 -2.17 -11.64 3.63
CA PRO A 54 -2.59 -12.53 2.55
C PRO A 54 -3.71 -11.95 1.68
N PHE A 55 -4.67 -11.24 2.30
CA PHE A 55 -5.77 -10.59 1.59
C PHE A 55 -5.29 -9.38 0.79
N ILE A 56 -4.35 -8.60 1.35
CA ILE A 56 -3.74 -7.45 0.67
C ILE A 56 -2.97 -7.91 -0.56
N PHE A 57 -2.13 -8.95 -0.43
CA PHE A 57 -1.40 -9.51 -1.57
C PHE A 57 -2.35 -10.06 -2.63
N TYR A 58 -3.40 -10.78 -2.23
CA TYR A 58 -4.42 -11.27 -3.15
C TYR A 58 -5.13 -10.10 -3.87
N PHE A 59 -5.50 -9.06 -3.14
CA PHE A 59 -6.11 -7.85 -3.71
C PHE A 59 -5.19 -7.19 -4.73
N LEU A 60 -3.93 -6.90 -4.35
CA LEU A 60 -2.96 -6.27 -5.25
C LEU A 60 -2.67 -7.14 -6.49
N PHE A 61 -2.52 -8.46 -6.33
CA PHE A 61 -2.34 -9.38 -7.44
C PHE A 61 -3.55 -9.37 -8.38
N SER A 62 -4.76 -9.39 -7.84
CA SER A 62 -5.99 -9.35 -8.62
C SER A 62 -6.15 -8.04 -9.39
N MET A 63 -5.64 -6.93 -8.85
CA MET A 63 -5.65 -5.62 -9.52
C MET A 63 -4.85 -5.60 -10.82
N ILE A 64 -3.87 -6.50 -11.01
CA ILE A 64 -3.17 -6.65 -12.29
C ILE A 64 -4.17 -6.93 -13.41
N PHE A 65 -5.10 -7.86 -13.21
CA PHE A 65 -6.12 -8.24 -14.20
C PHE A 65 -7.17 -7.14 -14.41
N VAL A 66 -7.49 -6.40 -13.34
CA VAL A 66 -8.39 -5.24 -13.42
C VAL A 66 -7.75 -4.13 -14.25
N PHE A 67 -6.50 -3.79 -13.99
CA PHE A 67 -5.77 -2.78 -14.76
C PHE A 67 -5.54 -3.23 -16.22
N GLU A 68 -5.20 -4.50 -16.47
CA GLU A 68 -5.10 -5.03 -17.84
C GLU A 68 -6.41 -4.79 -18.61
N LYS A 69 -7.55 -5.07 -17.98
CA LYS A 69 -8.86 -4.85 -18.61
C LYS A 69 -9.13 -3.36 -18.88
N ILE A 70 -8.82 -2.49 -17.93
CA ILE A 70 -8.98 -1.03 -18.06
C ILE A 70 -8.12 -0.52 -19.22
N HIS A 71 -6.84 -0.88 -19.25
CA HIS A 71 -5.90 -0.41 -20.28
C HIS A 71 -6.35 -0.86 -21.68
N ASN A 72 -6.82 -2.10 -21.83
CA ASN A 72 -7.32 -2.63 -23.10
C ASN A 72 -8.61 -1.92 -23.53
N THR A 73 -9.53 -1.65 -22.60
CA THR A 73 -10.82 -1.02 -22.91
C THR A 73 -10.62 0.42 -23.40
N TYR A 74 -9.75 1.18 -22.73
CA TYR A 74 -9.53 2.61 -23.02
C TYR A 74 -8.37 2.87 -23.99
N LYS A 75 -7.72 1.82 -24.55
CA LYS A 75 -6.58 1.92 -25.49
C LYS A 75 -5.50 2.91 -25.01
N VAL A 76 -5.12 2.77 -23.75
CA VAL A 76 -4.26 3.68 -23.05
C VAL A 76 -2.83 3.69 -23.63
N ASN A 77 -2.22 4.87 -23.75
CA ASN A 77 -0.83 4.98 -24.21
C ASN A 77 0.12 4.42 -23.13
N ARG A 78 0.67 3.23 -23.42
CA ARG A 78 1.53 2.46 -22.52
C ARG A 78 2.66 3.31 -21.90
N ARG A 79 3.44 4.03 -22.74
CA ARG A 79 4.61 4.78 -22.26
C ARG A 79 4.21 5.88 -21.28
N ARG A 80 3.17 6.66 -21.62
CA ARG A 80 2.70 7.76 -20.77
C ARG A 80 2.20 7.27 -19.42
N PHE A 81 1.47 6.16 -19.39
CA PHE A 81 0.91 5.63 -18.16
C PHE A 81 1.94 4.95 -17.27
N ILE A 82 2.88 4.17 -17.83
CA ILE A 82 4.00 3.62 -17.05
C ILE A 82 4.79 4.77 -16.41
N THR A 83 5.14 5.80 -17.18
CA THR A 83 5.84 6.98 -16.63
C THR A 83 5.01 7.66 -15.54
N GLY A 84 3.71 7.87 -15.77
CA GLY A 84 2.80 8.48 -14.77
C GLY A 84 2.71 7.66 -13.48
N TYR A 85 2.48 6.34 -13.56
CA TYR A 85 2.43 5.48 -12.38
C TYR A 85 3.78 5.41 -11.65
N THR A 86 4.91 5.44 -12.38
CA THR A 86 6.24 5.46 -11.76
C THR A 86 6.48 6.76 -11.01
N ILE A 87 6.15 7.91 -11.60
CA ILE A 87 6.26 9.21 -10.93
C ILE A 87 5.36 9.26 -9.70
N LEU A 88 4.11 8.82 -9.81
CA LEU A 88 3.17 8.79 -8.71
C LEU A 88 3.67 7.88 -7.58
N PHE A 89 4.16 6.68 -7.90
CA PHE A 89 4.76 5.76 -6.93
C PHE A 89 5.91 6.41 -6.17
N LEU A 90 6.88 6.98 -6.90
CA LEU A 90 8.04 7.62 -6.29
C LEU A 90 7.64 8.81 -5.42
N ALA A 91 6.69 9.64 -5.86
CA ALA A 91 6.19 10.77 -5.08
C ALA A 91 5.53 10.31 -3.76
N LEU A 92 4.66 9.28 -3.81
CA LEU A 92 3.96 8.77 -2.64
C LEU A 92 4.93 8.10 -1.64
N ILE A 93 5.88 7.31 -2.12
CA ILE A 93 6.90 6.69 -1.26
C ILE A 93 7.81 7.75 -0.64
N SER A 94 8.28 8.73 -1.42
CA SER A 94 9.11 9.82 -0.90
C SER A 94 8.38 10.64 0.16
N PHE A 95 7.10 10.93 -0.05
CA PHE A 95 6.27 11.62 0.94
C PHE A 95 6.12 10.79 2.23
N THR A 96 5.85 9.49 2.11
CA THR A 96 5.73 8.59 3.27
C THR A 96 7.04 8.53 4.06
N LEU A 97 8.18 8.34 3.38
CA LEU A 97 9.50 8.30 4.02
C LEU A 97 9.82 9.63 4.71
N TYR A 98 9.54 10.76 4.06
CA TYR A 98 9.70 12.07 4.67
C TYR A 98 8.91 12.18 5.99
N ARG A 99 7.61 11.80 5.98
CA ARG A 99 6.76 11.82 7.17
C ARG A 99 7.30 10.97 8.32
N ILE A 100 7.83 9.78 8.01
CA ILE A 100 8.40 8.85 9.01
C ILE A 100 9.69 9.43 9.61
N ILE A 101 10.58 9.96 8.78
CA ILE A 101 11.84 10.56 9.21
C ILE A 101 11.57 11.81 10.07
N ASP A 102 10.67 12.67 9.61
CA ASP A 102 10.30 13.90 10.33
C ASP A 102 9.68 13.58 11.69
N PHE A 103 8.75 12.62 11.75
CA PHE A 103 8.19 12.16 13.02
C PHE A 103 9.29 11.68 13.99
N ASN A 104 10.18 10.79 13.55
CA ASN A 104 11.25 10.28 14.41
C ASN A 104 12.18 11.40 14.89
N ARG A 105 12.52 12.34 14.01
CA ARG A 105 13.33 13.51 14.39
C ARG A 105 12.68 14.34 15.47
N VAL A 106 11.37 14.56 15.39
CA VAL A 106 10.62 15.36 16.38
C VAL A 106 10.40 14.57 17.66
N ALA A 107 10.12 13.27 17.58
CA ALA A 107 9.75 12.46 18.73
C ALA A 107 10.97 11.98 19.56
N GLN A 108 12.10 11.66 18.91
CA GLN A 108 13.27 11.09 19.56
C GLN A 108 13.73 11.83 20.84
N PRO A 109 13.76 13.17 20.91
CA PRO A 109 14.19 13.89 22.13
C PRO A 109 13.33 13.65 23.37
N TYR A 110 12.12 13.11 23.21
CA TYR A 110 11.17 12.83 24.29
C TYR A 110 11.24 11.40 24.83
N PHE A 111 12.15 10.57 24.27
CA PHE A 111 12.35 9.20 24.72
C PHE A 111 13.79 9.01 25.22
N GLU A 112 13.94 8.29 26.34
CA GLU A 112 15.25 7.95 26.92
C GLU A 112 16.00 6.91 26.11
N TYR A 113 15.30 6.19 25.22
CA TYR A 113 15.84 5.13 24.35
C TYR A 113 15.56 5.44 22.88
N GLU A 114 16.35 4.86 22.00
CA GLU A 114 16.14 5.00 20.56
C GLU A 114 14.81 4.37 20.14
N ILE A 115 13.92 5.18 19.55
CA ILE A 115 12.65 4.70 19.01
C ILE A 115 12.84 4.18 17.59
N GLY A 116 12.39 2.95 17.35
CA GLY A 116 12.39 2.37 16.00
C GLY A 116 11.44 3.15 15.04
N TYR A 117 11.72 3.08 13.75
CA TYR A 117 10.87 3.73 12.74
C TYR A 117 9.44 3.18 12.72
N LEU A 118 9.27 1.88 12.98
CA LEU A 118 7.96 1.25 13.11
C LEU A 118 7.62 1.10 14.60
N ASN A 119 6.75 1.96 15.09
CA ASN A 119 6.35 2.04 16.49
C ASN A 119 4.85 2.37 16.60
N PRO A 120 4.24 2.35 17.80
CA PRO A 120 2.81 2.61 17.97
C PRO A 120 2.33 3.96 17.45
N TYR A 121 3.21 4.95 17.31
CA TYR A 121 2.88 6.30 16.83
C TYR A 121 3.02 6.46 15.31
N THR A 122 3.65 5.48 14.63
CA THR A 122 3.94 5.56 13.18
C THR A 122 3.21 4.51 12.35
N ASN A 123 2.43 3.63 12.97
CA ASN A 123 1.76 2.55 12.26
C ASN A 123 0.95 3.05 11.04
N ASP A 124 0.18 4.13 11.21
CA ASP A 124 -0.60 4.71 10.13
C ASP A 124 0.23 5.45 9.07
N LEU A 125 1.49 5.79 9.35
CA LEU A 125 2.40 6.32 8.33
C LEU A 125 2.85 5.22 7.36
N PHE A 126 3.01 3.98 7.86
CA PHE A 126 3.37 2.83 7.04
C PHE A 126 2.17 2.18 6.36
N PHE A 127 1.01 2.20 7.03
CA PHE A 127 -0.17 1.45 6.61
C PHE A 127 -1.40 2.35 6.51
N ASN A 128 -1.51 3.07 5.41
CA ASN A 128 -2.57 4.03 5.13
C ASN A 128 -2.99 4.01 3.65
N VAL A 129 -3.95 4.86 3.30
CA VAL A 129 -4.46 4.97 1.92
C VAL A 129 -3.36 5.40 0.93
N TRP A 130 -2.40 6.23 1.34
CA TRP A 130 -1.32 6.70 0.46
C TRP A 130 -0.34 5.60 0.12
N THR A 131 0.03 4.77 1.11
CA THR A 131 0.87 3.59 0.91
C THR A 131 0.16 2.52 0.09
N LEU A 132 -1.17 2.35 0.26
CA LEU A 132 -1.96 1.49 -0.61
C LEU A 132 -2.00 2.01 -2.05
N LEU A 133 -2.19 3.31 -2.27
CA LEU A 133 -2.14 3.91 -3.60
C LEU A 133 -0.76 3.73 -4.27
N ALA A 134 0.32 3.89 -3.51
CA ALA A 134 1.66 3.57 -3.99
C ALA A 134 1.76 2.09 -4.38
N ALA A 135 1.31 1.17 -3.53
CA ALA A 135 1.31 -0.26 -3.82
C ALA A 135 0.48 -0.61 -5.08
N LEU A 136 -0.65 0.07 -5.33
CA LEU A 136 -1.48 -0.12 -6.53
C LEU A 136 -0.81 0.34 -7.83
N CYS A 137 0.18 1.23 -7.78
CA CYS A 137 0.97 1.58 -8.96
C CYS A 137 1.75 0.37 -9.51
N ILE A 138 2.17 -0.56 -8.64
CA ILE A 138 2.91 -1.77 -9.04
C ILE A 138 2.07 -2.67 -9.97
N PRO A 139 0.86 -3.16 -9.58
CA PRO A 139 0.01 -3.95 -10.47
C PRO A 139 -0.40 -3.19 -11.72
N ALA A 140 -0.58 -1.86 -11.67
CA ALA A 140 -0.87 -1.04 -12.83
C ALA A 140 0.28 -1.07 -13.85
N ILE A 141 1.52 -0.96 -13.40
CA ILE A 141 2.71 -1.07 -14.27
C ILE A 141 2.88 -2.49 -14.79
N VAL A 142 2.76 -3.51 -13.92
CA VAL A 142 2.93 -4.93 -14.29
C VAL A 142 1.92 -5.35 -15.36
N SER A 143 0.68 -4.87 -15.31
CA SER A 143 -0.36 -5.19 -16.28
C SER A 143 0.04 -4.87 -17.74
N PHE A 144 0.79 -3.80 -17.97
CA PHE A 144 1.30 -3.44 -19.29
C PHE A 144 2.39 -4.38 -19.81
N TYR A 145 3.21 -4.96 -18.93
CA TYR A 145 4.23 -5.92 -19.33
C TYR A 145 3.61 -7.26 -19.75
N LEU A 146 2.56 -7.70 -19.07
CA LEU A 146 1.85 -8.93 -19.41
C LEU A 146 1.12 -8.81 -20.75
N GLU A 147 0.51 -7.67 -21.03
CA GLU A 147 -0.14 -7.42 -22.33
C GLU A 147 0.87 -7.45 -23.48
N GLY A 148 2.03 -6.82 -23.34
CA GLY A 148 3.09 -6.82 -24.33
C GLY A 148 3.58 -8.22 -24.69
N ARG A 149 3.71 -9.11 -23.69
CA ARG A 149 4.09 -10.53 -23.92
C ARG A 149 3.03 -11.30 -24.70
N LYS A 150 1.72 -11.11 -24.41
CA LYS A 150 0.64 -11.78 -25.13
C LYS A 150 0.67 -11.44 -26.61
N LYS A 151 0.83 -10.15 -26.97
CA LYS A 151 0.94 -9.72 -28.37
C LYS A 151 2.14 -10.36 -29.09
N SER A 152 3.32 -10.31 -28.49
CA SER A 152 4.54 -10.90 -29.06
C SER A 152 4.42 -12.39 -29.33
N ILE A 153 3.73 -13.15 -28.46
CA ILE A 153 3.51 -14.60 -28.67
C ILE A 153 2.53 -14.87 -29.80
N ILE A 154 1.49 -14.05 -29.97
CA ILE A 154 0.52 -14.19 -31.06
C ILE A 154 1.18 -13.88 -32.41
N ASP A 155 1.95 -12.78 -32.50
CA ASP A 155 2.66 -12.36 -33.71
C ASP A 155 3.75 -13.37 -34.12
N ALA A 156 4.32 -14.13 -33.19
CA ALA A 156 5.32 -15.18 -33.49
C ALA A 156 4.71 -16.51 -33.94
N ARG A 157 3.40 -16.69 -33.85
CA ARG A 157 2.68 -17.94 -34.23
C ARG A 157 1.85 -17.82 -35.50
N GLY A 158 1.71 -16.63 -36.05
CA GLY A 158 1.04 -16.34 -37.32
C GLY A 158 2.00 -16.08 -38.44
#